data_383a3afdf0f32130599ce8b7b2cc599e
#
_entry.id   383a3afdf0f32130599ce8b7b2cc599e
#
_cell.length_a   1.000
_cell.length_b   1.000
_cell.length_c   1.000
_cell.angle_alpha   90.00
_cell.angle_beta   90.00
_cell.angle_gamma   90.00
#
_symmetry.space_group_name_H-M   'P 1'
#
loop_
_entity.id
_entity.type
_entity.pdbx_description
1 polymer ?
#
loop_
_entity_poly.entity_id
_entity_poly.type
_entity_poly.pdbx_seq_one_letter_code
_entity_poly.pdbx_strand_id
1 'polypeptide(L)'
;DRNDNILAEDGTISVVGIHPSKFNKENYDAKITELANTLDISEETITDKLNANSNPEHFVPIVNILSTDEKLSTLINRSEEGILINEKTSRVYHGGNAFGRLIGYVGSITAEELEKNSDKGYTQTSLIGKAGIEQVYEATLRGENGAEIYLLRGNEEISVLKKDVVDGNDVKLTIDSTLQTNAYNQLNGEKGAVTAVDPKSGEVLALVSAPSYDSNMFTTYVTKTLKAEREASNNADQINRFSKTYAPGSTMKLITASIGLNTGTLNADDTVTIDDLSWQKDSSWGNYNITRVHNTTTPMTLREAAKYSDNIYF
;
A
#
# COMPACT_ATOMS: atom_id res chain seq x y z
N ASP A 1 -0.77 13.74 4.85
CA ASP A 1 -1.99 14.05 4.10
C ASP A 1 -2.16 15.57 3.97
N ARG A 2 -3.29 16.04 3.42
CA ARG A 2 -3.59 17.48 3.28
C ARG A 2 -3.75 18.23 4.61
N ASN A 3 -4.12 17.51 5.66
CA ASN A 3 -4.40 18.02 7.00
C ASN A 3 -3.22 17.82 7.96
N ASP A 4 -2.03 17.57 7.44
CA ASP A 4 -0.79 17.33 8.18
C ASP A 4 -0.80 16.05 9.05
N ASN A 5 -1.75 15.12 8.81
CA ASN A 5 -1.68 13.79 9.42
C ASN A 5 -0.54 12.99 8.76
N ILE A 6 0.32 12.41 9.57
CA ILE A 6 1.44 11.59 9.11
C ILE A 6 0.91 10.27 8.54
N LEU A 7 1.34 9.93 7.33
CA LEU A 7 0.99 8.69 6.64
C LEU A 7 2.13 7.67 6.65
N ALA A 8 3.36 8.15 6.65
CA ALA A 8 4.57 7.36 6.78
C ALA A 8 5.68 8.20 7.40
N GLU A 9 6.47 7.62 8.28
CA GLU A 9 7.59 8.29 8.95
C GLU A 9 8.73 7.33 9.29
N ASP A 10 9.91 7.86 9.56
CA ASP A 10 10.97 7.12 10.21
C ASP A 10 10.69 7.10 11.71
N GLY A 11 10.36 5.92 12.20
CA GLY A 11 9.95 5.70 13.58
C GLY A 11 10.71 4.53 14.22
N THR A 12 10.17 4.05 15.33
CA THR A 12 10.76 2.94 16.09
C THR A 12 9.84 1.74 16.06
N ILE A 13 10.41 0.57 15.76
CA ILE A 13 9.76 -0.73 15.90
C ILE A 13 10.45 -1.55 16.98
N SER A 14 9.76 -2.57 17.47
CA SER A 14 10.29 -3.51 18.46
C SER A 14 10.82 -4.76 17.77
N VAL A 15 11.98 -5.22 18.19
CA VAL A 15 12.58 -6.50 17.78
C VAL A 15 12.42 -7.49 18.91
N VAL A 16 11.46 -8.39 18.77
CA VAL A 16 11.29 -9.50 19.71
C VAL A 16 12.31 -10.57 19.37
N GLY A 17 13.08 -11.00 20.35
CA GLY A 17 14.10 -12.03 20.18
C GLY A 17 14.37 -12.81 21.45
N ILE A 18 15.29 -13.74 21.34
CA ILE A 18 15.63 -14.71 22.37
C ILE A 18 17.09 -14.59 22.74
N HIS A 19 17.38 -14.69 24.04
CA HIS A 19 18.70 -14.94 24.60
C HIS A 19 18.84 -16.44 24.90
N PRO A 20 19.49 -17.23 24.05
CA PRO A 20 19.39 -18.69 24.11
C PRO A 20 19.87 -19.30 25.45
N SER A 21 20.96 -18.76 26.05
CA SER A 21 21.46 -19.29 27.33
C SER A 21 20.49 -19.17 28.51
N LYS A 22 19.56 -18.19 28.43
CA LYS A 22 18.48 -18.06 29.43
C LYS A 22 17.24 -18.85 29.04
N PHE A 23 16.90 -18.88 27.74
CA PHE A 23 15.70 -19.49 27.21
C PHE A 23 15.70 -21.01 27.32
N ASN A 24 16.85 -21.65 27.14
CA ASN A 24 16.99 -23.12 27.08
C ASN A 24 17.01 -23.83 28.45
N LYS A 25 16.74 -23.16 29.58
CA LYS A 25 16.94 -23.74 30.90
C LYS A 25 15.88 -24.76 31.29
N GLU A 26 14.60 -24.46 31.07
CA GLU A 26 13.49 -25.34 31.45
C GLU A 26 12.32 -25.16 30.47
N ASN A 27 11.56 -26.25 30.23
CA ASN A 27 10.35 -26.24 29.40
C ASN A 27 10.55 -25.66 28.00
N TYR A 28 11.70 -25.93 27.35
CA TYR A 28 12.11 -25.39 26.09
C TYR A 28 11.00 -25.47 25.01
N ASP A 29 10.48 -26.68 24.76
CA ASP A 29 9.48 -26.93 23.72
C ASP A 29 8.17 -26.18 24.01
N ALA A 30 7.73 -26.14 25.26
CA ALA A 30 6.54 -25.41 25.66
C ALA A 30 6.69 -23.89 25.44
N LYS A 31 7.88 -23.34 25.73
CA LYS A 31 8.19 -21.91 25.48
C LYS A 31 8.21 -21.57 23.99
N ILE A 32 8.76 -22.47 23.16
CA ILE A 32 8.74 -22.29 21.68
C ILE A 32 7.29 -22.28 21.20
N THR A 33 6.48 -23.25 21.60
CA THR A 33 5.07 -23.33 21.21
C THR A 33 4.28 -22.08 21.64
N GLU A 34 4.47 -21.63 22.87
CA GLU A 34 3.79 -20.45 23.41
C GLU A 34 4.20 -19.16 22.66
N LEU A 35 5.50 -18.97 22.42
CA LEU A 35 6.01 -17.82 21.70
C LEU A 35 5.54 -17.83 20.23
N ALA A 36 5.56 -19.00 19.57
CA ALA A 36 5.06 -19.18 18.23
C ALA A 36 3.58 -18.82 18.11
N ASN A 37 2.76 -19.27 19.07
CA ASN A 37 1.34 -18.96 19.13
C ASN A 37 1.10 -17.45 19.40
N THR A 38 1.84 -16.85 20.34
CA THR A 38 1.73 -15.43 20.66
C THR A 38 2.06 -14.55 19.45
N LEU A 39 3.11 -14.91 18.70
CA LEU A 39 3.55 -14.17 17.52
C LEU A 39 2.81 -14.58 16.24
N ASP A 40 1.99 -15.63 16.27
CA ASP A 40 1.34 -16.23 15.10
C ASP A 40 2.35 -16.58 14.00
N ILE A 41 3.42 -17.31 14.36
CA ILE A 41 4.44 -17.83 13.45
C ILE A 41 4.58 -19.35 13.65
N SER A 42 5.33 -20.03 12.78
CA SER A 42 5.65 -21.45 13.00
C SER A 42 6.75 -21.61 14.05
N GLU A 43 6.71 -22.72 14.80
CA GLU A 43 7.80 -23.12 15.70
C GLU A 43 9.12 -23.29 14.95
N GLU A 44 9.06 -23.80 13.72
CA GLU A 44 10.20 -23.94 12.81
C GLU A 44 10.90 -22.60 12.57
N THR A 45 10.14 -21.51 12.40
CA THR A 45 10.73 -20.16 12.24
C THR A 45 11.59 -19.77 13.43
N ILE A 46 11.19 -20.12 14.64
CA ILE A 46 11.96 -19.82 15.85
C ILE A 46 13.17 -20.73 15.95
N THR A 47 12.95 -22.04 15.78
CA THR A 47 14.01 -23.06 15.93
C THR A 47 15.11 -22.90 14.88
N ASP A 48 14.77 -22.58 13.64
CA ASP A 48 15.77 -22.33 12.58
C ASP A 48 16.67 -21.16 12.91
N LYS A 49 16.09 -20.06 13.41
CA LYS A 49 16.87 -18.87 13.82
C LYS A 49 17.77 -19.17 15.01
N LEU A 50 17.29 -19.94 15.97
CA LEU A 50 18.09 -20.37 17.12
C LEU A 50 19.21 -21.31 16.70
N ASN A 51 18.96 -22.25 15.79
CA ASN A 51 19.95 -23.20 15.27
C ASN A 51 21.03 -22.52 14.40
N ALA A 52 20.66 -21.46 13.70
CA ALA A 52 21.62 -20.66 12.91
C ALA A 52 22.57 -19.85 13.80
N ASN A 53 22.26 -19.66 15.08
CA ASN A 53 23.11 -18.93 16.01
C ASN A 53 24.14 -19.85 16.67
N SER A 54 25.44 -19.53 16.49
CA SER A 54 26.53 -20.32 17.06
C SER A 54 26.90 -19.94 18.49
N ASN A 55 26.45 -18.79 19.00
CA ASN A 55 26.79 -18.29 20.33
C ASN A 55 25.53 -18.08 21.19
N PRO A 56 25.34 -18.91 22.24
CA PRO A 56 24.13 -18.83 23.08
C PRO A 56 24.01 -17.54 23.90
N GLU A 57 25.09 -16.74 24.00
CA GLU A 57 25.08 -15.45 24.68
C GLU A 57 24.64 -14.28 23.76
N HIS A 58 24.49 -14.53 22.46
CA HIS A 58 24.02 -13.50 21.55
C HIS A 58 22.51 -13.46 21.49
N PHE A 59 21.95 -12.24 21.41
CA PHE A 59 20.55 -12.01 21.12
C PHE A 59 20.21 -12.51 19.71
N VAL A 60 19.20 -13.36 19.62
CA VAL A 60 18.68 -13.89 18.35
C VAL A 60 17.37 -13.20 18.00
N PRO A 61 17.32 -12.30 17.01
CA PRO A 61 16.10 -11.63 16.61
C PRO A 61 15.14 -12.61 15.94
N ILE A 62 13.90 -12.69 16.46
CA ILE A 62 12.84 -13.58 15.93
C ILE A 62 11.93 -12.83 14.97
N VAL A 63 11.31 -11.73 15.40
CA VAL A 63 10.47 -10.88 14.54
C VAL A 63 10.66 -9.41 14.85
N ASN A 64 10.44 -8.58 13.84
CA ASN A 64 10.19 -7.16 14.02
C ASN A 64 8.68 -6.96 14.16
N ILE A 65 8.24 -6.10 15.07
CA ILE A 65 6.82 -5.84 15.35
C ILE A 65 6.64 -4.34 15.60
N LEU A 66 5.48 -3.78 15.29
CA LEU A 66 5.19 -2.39 15.63
C LEU A 66 5.27 -2.20 17.15
N SER A 67 5.87 -1.11 17.61
CA SER A 67 5.98 -0.81 19.05
C SER A 67 4.62 -0.57 19.72
N THR A 68 3.56 -0.41 18.92
CA THR A 68 2.17 -0.28 19.36
C THR A 68 1.39 -1.60 19.35
N ASP A 69 2.00 -2.71 18.94
CA ASP A 69 1.31 -4.01 18.86
C ASP A 69 1.00 -4.54 20.27
N GLU A 70 -0.25 -4.96 20.47
CA GLU A 70 -0.74 -5.45 21.76
C GLU A 70 0.02 -6.69 22.26
N LYS A 71 0.57 -7.51 21.37
CA LYS A 71 1.37 -8.69 21.72
C LYS A 71 2.58 -8.35 22.59
N LEU A 72 3.13 -7.13 22.44
CA LEU A 72 4.26 -6.71 23.26
C LEU A 72 3.92 -6.70 24.76
N SER A 73 2.69 -6.38 25.12
CA SER A 73 2.24 -6.36 26.51
C SER A 73 2.38 -7.72 27.20
N THR A 74 2.25 -8.81 26.44
CA THR A 74 2.41 -10.19 26.96
C THR A 74 3.86 -10.64 27.02
N LEU A 75 4.75 -10.00 26.26
CA LEU A 75 6.16 -10.40 26.11
C LEU A 75 7.12 -9.57 26.98
N ILE A 76 6.75 -8.32 27.31
CA ILE A 76 7.65 -7.35 27.98
C ILE A 76 8.16 -7.83 29.36
N ASN A 77 7.39 -8.64 30.04
CA ASN A 77 7.73 -9.14 31.39
C ASN A 77 8.41 -10.52 31.37
N ARG A 78 8.81 -11.01 30.20
CA ARG A 78 9.40 -12.37 30.05
C ARG A 78 10.92 -12.36 29.88
N SER A 79 11.59 -11.28 30.27
CA SER A 79 13.07 -11.16 30.18
C SER A 79 13.81 -12.22 31.00
N GLU A 80 13.27 -12.63 32.16
CA GLU A 80 13.83 -13.69 32.99
C GLU A 80 13.77 -15.08 32.33
N GLU A 81 12.83 -15.23 31.38
CA GLU A 81 12.71 -16.45 30.58
C GLU A 81 13.60 -16.40 29.32
N GLY A 82 14.33 -15.31 29.10
CA GLY A 82 15.21 -15.12 27.96
C GLY A 82 14.52 -14.53 26.73
N ILE A 83 13.28 -14.02 26.82
CA ILE A 83 12.62 -13.26 25.77
C ILE A 83 12.95 -11.79 25.97
N LEU A 84 13.55 -11.16 24.96
CA LEU A 84 13.99 -9.76 25.01
C LEU A 84 13.32 -8.96 23.89
N ILE A 85 13.09 -7.68 24.18
CA ILE A 85 12.56 -6.72 23.23
C ILE A 85 13.56 -5.59 23.10
N ASN A 86 14.11 -5.42 21.90
CA ASN A 86 15.01 -4.33 21.55
C ASN A 86 14.31 -3.35 20.63
N GLU A 87 14.76 -2.11 20.60
CA GLU A 87 14.26 -1.10 19.67
C GLU A 87 15.13 -1.05 18.40
N LYS A 88 14.49 -0.74 17.29
CA LYS A 88 15.14 -0.52 16.01
C LYS A 88 14.43 0.58 15.23
N THR A 89 15.20 1.49 14.64
CA THR A 89 14.67 2.47 13.68
C THR A 89 14.19 1.75 12.42
N SER A 90 13.01 2.13 11.96
CA SER A 90 12.39 1.57 10.76
C SER A 90 11.38 2.55 10.17
N ARG A 91 11.03 2.36 8.91
CA ARG A 91 9.90 3.04 8.30
C ARG A 91 8.60 2.50 8.88
N VAL A 92 7.74 3.37 9.37
CA VAL A 92 6.43 3.09 9.97
C VAL A 92 5.34 3.73 9.12
N TYR A 93 4.27 2.99 8.88
CA TYR A 93 3.15 3.42 8.05
C TYR A 93 1.87 3.53 8.88
N HIS A 94 1.09 4.58 8.62
CA HIS A 94 -0.17 4.85 9.29
C HIS A 94 -1.37 4.62 8.34
N GLY A 95 -2.53 4.28 8.90
CA GLY A 95 -3.77 4.10 8.13
C GLY A 95 -4.02 2.70 7.56
N GLY A 96 -3.10 1.75 7.79
CA GLY A 96 -3.29 0.33 7.48
C GLY A 96 -3.61 0.05 6.01
N ASN A 97 -4.53 -0.90 5.77
CA ASN A 97 -4.87 -1.37 4.42
C ASN A 97 -5.42 -0.28 3.49
N ALA A 98 -6.04 0.77 4.02
CA ALA A 98 -6.60 1.84 3.20
C ALA A 98 -5.54 2.62 2.40
N PHE A 99 -4.29 2.58 2.85
CA PHE A 99 -3.19 3.35 2.29
C PHE A 99 -2.12 2.51 1.59
N GLY A 100 -2.07 1.19 1.81
CA GLY A 100 -0.96 0.36 1.36
C GLY A 100 -0.63 0.50 -0.13
N ARG A 101 -1.64 0.51 -1.00
CA ARG A 101 -1.41 0.68 -2.45
C ARG A 101 -1.04 2.09 -2.86
N LEU A 102 -1.51 3.09 -2.12
CA LEU A 102 -1.20 4.50 -2.40
C LEU A 102 0.22 4.84 -1.92
N ILE A 103 0.50 4.61 -0.64
CA ILE A 103 1.79 4.96 -0.05
C ILE A 103 2.87 4.00 -0.54
N GLY A 104 2.57 2.73 -0.67
CA GLY A 104 3.56 1.70 -1.00
C GLY A 104 4.41 1.34 0.23
N TYR A 105 5.66 0.95 -0.01
CA TYR A 105 6.57 0.54 1.06
C TYR A 105 8.02 0.63 0.61
N VAL A 106 8.93 0.68 1.57
CA VAL A 106 10.37 0.54 1.36
C VAL A 106 10.80 -0.90 1.62
N GLY A 107 11.86 -1.33 0.96
CA GLY A 107 12.45 -2.65 1.16
C GLY A 107 13.94 -2.64 0.83
N SER A 108 14.65 -3.69 1.20
CA SER A 108 16.08 -3.83 0.90
C SER A 108 16.34 -3.70 -0.59
N ILE A 109 17.37 -2.94 -0.95
CA ILE A 109 17.78 -2.79 -2.33
C ILE A 109 18.29 -4.14 -2.88
N THR A 110 17.86 -4.50 -4.09
CA THR A 110 18.39 -5.69 -4.77
C THR A 110 19.69 -5.37 -5.49
N ALA A 111 20.46 -6.40 -5.85
CA ALA A 111 21.69 -6.21 -6.62
C ALA A 111 21.47 -5.48 -7.95
N GLU A 112 20.38 -5.80 -8.65
CA GLU A 112 19.98 -5.15 -9.90
C GLU A 112 19.61 -3.67 -9.70
N GLU A 113 18.86 -3.36 -8.64
CA GLU A 113 18.50 -1.97 -8.29
C GLU A 113 19.76 -1.18 -7.88
N LEU A 114 20.69 -1.80 -7.15
CA LEU A 114 21.94 -1.18 -6.76
C LEU A 114 22.80 -0.84 -7.98
N GLU A 115 22.89 -1.75 -8.94
CA GLU A 115 23.61 -1.53 -10.19
C GLU A 115 23.01 -0.37 -11.00
N LYS A 116 21.67 -0.35 -11.15
CA LYS A 116 20.95 0.72 -11.84
C LYS A 116 21.04 2.10 -11.18
N ASN A 117 21.38 2.13 -9.89
CA ASN A 117 21.46 3.36 -9.10
C ASN A 117 22.88 3.57 -8.49
N SER A 118 23.91 3.03 -9.13
CA SER A 118 25.30 3.03 -8.65
C SER A 118 25.88 4.43 -8.41
N ASP A 119 25.35 5.43 -9.13
CA ASP A 119 25.72 6.85 -9.04
C ASP A 119 25.00 7.61 -7.93
N LYS A 120 24.01 6.99 -7.27
CA LYS A 120 23.12 7.64 -6.30
C LYS A 120 23.48 7.41 -4.83
N GLY A 121 24.62 6.77 -4.56
CA GLY A 121 25.14 6.59 -3.20
C GLY A 121 24.41 5.52 -2.38
N TYR A 122 23.69 4.59 -3.01
CA TYR A 122 23.14 3.40 -2.32
C TYR A 122 24.26 2.42 -1.97
N THR A 123 24.03 1.68 -0.90
CA THR A 123 24.84 0.56 -0.44
C THR A 123 24.02 -0.72 -0.44
N GLN A 124 24.65 -1.88 -0.26
CA GLN A 124 23.95 -3.17 -0.18
C GLN A 124 22.94 -3.27 0.97
N THR A 125 23.06 -2.40 1.98
CA THR A 125 22.17 -2.35 3.15
C THR A 125 21.11 -1.26 3.04
N SER A 126 21.09 -0.49 1.95
CA SER A 126 20.13 0.59 1.76
C SER A 126 18.70 0.06 1.58
N LEU A 127 17.75 0.84 2.08
CA LEU A 127 16.34 0.68 1.74
C LEU A 127 16.04 1.54 0.49
N ILE A 128 15.07 1.10 -0.29
CA ILE A 128 14.58 1.82 -1.47
C ILE A 128 13.06 1.66 -1.57
N GLY A 129 12.36 2.68 -2.04
CA GLY A 129 10.92 2.62 -2.30
C GLY A 129 10.59 1.57 -3.36
N LYS A 130 9.72 0.63 -3.01
CA LYS A 130 9.35 -0.52 -3.87
C LYS A 130 8.04 -0.31 -4.60
N ALA A 131 7.16 0.51 -4.07
CA ALA A 131 5.82 0.76 -4.63
C ALA A 131 5.28 2.12 -4.17
N GLY A 132 4.21 2.59 -4.84
CA GLY A 132 3.43 3.75 -4.43
C GLY A 132 4.23 5.05 -4.36
N ILE A 133 3.85 5.90 -3.42
CA ILE A 133 4.50 7.20 -3.18
C ILE A 133 5.97 7.02 -2.75
N GLU A 134 6.27 6.01 -1.93
CA GLU A 134 7.65 5.70 -1.55
C GLU A 134 8.55 5.50 -2.77
N GLN A 135 8.07 4.80 -3.81
CA GLN A 135 8.83 4.58 -5.02
C GLN A 135 8.89 5.81 -5.93
N VAL A 136 7.75 6.49 -6.11
CA VAL A 136 7.65 7.63 -7.05
C VAL A 136 8.44 8.83 -6.55
N TYR A 137 8.43 9.06 -5.23
CA TYR A 137 9.12 10.18 -4.59
C TYR A 137 10.41 9.78 -3.88
N GLU A 138 10.97 8.61 -4.22
CA GLU A 138 12.21 8.09 -3.64
C GLU A 138 13.32 9.15 -3.58
N ALA A 139 13.54 9.88 -4.68
CA ALA A 139 14.60 10.91 -4.75
C ALA A 139 14.36 12.09 -3.80
N THR A 140 13.11 12.34 -3.42
CA THR A 140 12.74 13.42 -2.49
C THR A 140 12.78 12.94 -1.05
N LEU A 141 12.24 11.74 -0.80
CA LEU A 141 12.11 11.16 0.53
C LEU A 141 13.44 10.62 1.08
N ARG A 142 14.34 10.20 0.19
CA ARG A 142 15.63 9.67 0.56
C ARG A 142 16.58 10.80 0.93
N GLY A 143 17.25 10.71 2.07
CA GLY A 143 18.34 11.57 2.45
C GLY A 143 19.67 11.18 1.78
N GLU A 144 20.74 11.80 2.20
CA GLU A 144 22.10 11.46 1.82
C GLU A 144 22.86 10.87 3.00
N ASN A 145 23.53 9.74 2.77
CA ASN A 145 24.36 9.11 3.79
C ASN A 145 25.54 10.01 4.15
N GLY A 146 25.78 10.17 5.44
CA GLY A 146 27.03 10.71 5.95
C GLY A 146 28.16 9.70 5.76
N ALA A 147 29.38 10.20 5.84
CA ALA A 147 30.59 9.40 5.82
C ALA A 147 31.66 10.03 6.67
N GLU A 148 32.45 9.24 7.37
CA GLU A 148 33.59 9.74 8.16
C GLU A 148 34.84 8.87 7.89
N ILE A 149 35.93 9.53 7.62
CA ILE A 149 37.26 8.93 7.55
C ILE A 149 38.01 9.28 8.82
N TYR A 150 38.45 8.27 9.55
CA TYR A 150 39.21 8.47 10.78
C TYR A 150 40.50 7.65 10.77
N LEU A 151 41.49 8.14 11.49
CA LEU A 151 42.74 7.44 11.78
C LEU A 151 42.64 6.77 13.14
N LEU A 152 43.02 5.48 13.21
CA LEU A 152 43.17 4.76 14.46
C LEU A 152 44.61 4.94 14.99
N ARG A 153 44.75 5.55 16.17
CA ARG A 153 45.98 5.63 16.89
C ARG A 153 45.84 4.86 18.23
N GLY A 154 46.15 3.58 18.21
CA GLY A 154 45.82 2.70 19.32
C GLY A 154 44.29 2.54 19.43
N ASN A 155 43.70 2.98 20.53
CA ASN A 155 42.25 2.98 20.73
C ASN A 155 41.59 4.35 20.49
N GLU A 156 42.33 5.34 20.01
CA GLU A 156 41.87 6.70 19.75
C GLU A 156 41.45 6.81 18.27
N GLU A 157 40.25 7.28 18.00
CA GLU A 157 39.74 7.61 16.68
C GLU A 157 39.91 9.13 16.43
N ILE A 158 40.69 9.48 15.42
CA ILE A 158 40.95 10.87 15.04
C ILE A 158 40.20 11.11 13.71
N SER A 159 39.13 11.91 13.74
CA SER A 159 38.42 12.31 12.54
C SER A 159 39.30 13.14 11.63
N VAL A 160 39.38 12.72 10.37
CA VAL A 160 40.18 13.39 9.32
C VAL A 160 39.28 14.13 8.34
N LEU A 161 38.16 13.50 7.97
CA LEU A 161 37.18 14.06 7.03
C LEU A 161 35.82 13.54 7.41
N LYS A 162 34.85 14.44 7.46
CA LYS A 162 33.44 14.10 7.73
C LYS A 162 32.54 14.72 6.69
N LYS A 163 31.62 13.93 6.16
CA LYS A 163 30.42 14.37 5.42
C LYS A 163 29.24 14.14 6.34
N ASP A 164 28.49 15.20 6.64
CA ASP A 164 27.29 15.06 7.47
C ASP A 164 26.17 14.35 6.73
N VAL A 165 25.25 13.74 7.48
CA VAL A 165 23.98 13.18 7.00
C VAL A 165 23.10 14.34 6.54
N VAL A 166 22.36 14.12 5.47
CA VAL A 166 21.27 15.03 5.04
C VAL A 166 19.98 14.23 5.03
N ASP A 167 19.00 14.69 5.82
CA ASP A 167 17.68 14.07 5.85
C ASP A 167 16.95 14.29 4.54
N GLY A 168 16.05 13.36 4.19
CA GLY A 168 15.13 13.52 3.07
C GLY A 168 14.12 14.63 3.31
N ASN A 169 13.42 15.01 2.27
CA ASN A 169 12.37 16.02 2.37
C ASN A 169 11.00 15.38 2.50
N ASP A 170 10.11 16.02 3.24
CA ASP A 170 8.72 15.61 3.37
C ASP A 170 7.94 15.80 2.06
N VAL A 171 7.01 14.90 1.82
CA VAL A 171 6.04 14.98 0.72
C VAL A 171 4.64 15.13 1.29
N LYS A 172 4.02 16.29 1.08
CA LYS A 172 2.63 16.54 1.45
C LYS A 172 1.70 16.16 0.30
N LEU A 173 0.74 15.30 0.56
CA LEU A 173 -0.25 14.84 -0.41
C LEU A 173 -1.54 15.63 -0.29
N THR A 174 -2.31 15.72 -1.38
CA THR A 174 -3.66 16.29 -1.40
C THR A 174 -4.71 15.36 -0.80
N ILE A 175 -4.34 14.13 -0.48
CA ILE A 175 -5.20 13.10 0.11
C ILE A 175 -5.75 13.55 1.47
N ASP A 176 -7.04 13.33 1.68
CA ASP A 176 -7.68 13.42 2.98
C ASP A 176 -7.74 12.02 3.59
N SER A 177 -7.04 11.81 4.70
CA SER A 177 -6.90 10.48 5.32
C SER A 177 -8.24 9.92 5.82
N THR A 178 -9.13 10.79 6.30
CA THR A 178 -10.47 10.38 6.73
C THR A 178 -11.31 9.92 5.53
N LEU A 179 -11.31 10.69 4.45
CA LEU A 179 -12.03 10.32 3.23
C LEU A 179 -11.46 9.03 2.61
N GLN A 180 -10.13 8.89 2.56
CA GLN A 180 -9.45 7.69 2.06
C GLN A 180 -9.89 6.44 2.84
N THR A 181 -9.84 6.51 4.18
CA THR A 181 -10.24 5.41 5.06
C THR A 181 -11.72 5.07 4.92
N ASN A 182 -12.58 6.08 4.90
CA ASN A 182 -14.02 5.89 4.71
C ASN A 182 -14.33 5.25 3.36
N ALA A 183 -13.71 5.72 2.28
CA ALA A 183 -13.90 5.17 0.95
C ALA A 183 -13.44 3.70 0.86
N TYR A 184 -12.32 3.35 1.51
CA TYR A 184 -11.86 1.97 1.60
C TYR A 184 -12.85 1.09 2.35
N ASN A 185 -13.32 1.54 3.52
CA ASN A 185 -14.25 0.79 4.36
C ASN A 185 -15.62 0.58 3.69
N GLN A 186 -16.09 1.56 2.89
CA GLN A 186 -17.36 1.44 2.15
C GLN A 186 -17.31 0.36 1.06
N LEU A 187 -16.15 -0.03 0.58
CA LEU A 187 -16.03 -1.19 -0.30
C LEU A 187 -16.30 -2.51 0.42
N ASN A 188 -16.29 -2.53 1.75
CA ASN A 188 -16.71 -3.65 2.60
C ASN A 188 -16.16 -5.01 2.16
N GLY A 189 -14.88 -5.07 1.80
CA GLY A 189 -14.21 -6.28 1.31
C GLY A 189 -14.38 -6.56 -0.19
N GLU A 190 -15.22 -5.81 -0.88
CA GLU A 190 -15.38 -5.94 -2.33
C GLU A 190 -14.13 -5.47 -3.10
N LYS A 191 -13.92 -6.08 -4.27
CA LYS A 191 -12.82 -5.72 -5.15
C LYS A 191 -13.18 -4.47 -5.95
N GLY A 192 -12.45 -3.38 -5.74
CA GLY A 192 -12.76 -2.13 -6.41
C GLY A 192 -11.67 -1.07 -6.30
N ALA A 193 -11.93 0.05 -6.95
CA ALA A 193 -11.16 1.28 -6.81
C ALA A 193 -12.09 2.47 -6.60
N VAL A 194 -11.66 3.43 -5.79
CA VAL A 194 -12.36 4.71 -5.61
C VAL A 194 -11.37 5.83 -5.85
N THR A 195 -11.77 6.81 -6.65
CA THR A 195 -11.03 8.06 -6.86
C THR A 195 -11.97 9.22 -6.57
N ALA A 196 -11.61 10.08 -5.63
CA ALA A 196 -12.31 11.32 -5.35
C ALA A 196 -11.42 12.49 -5.74
N VAL A 197 -11.96 13.40 -6.56
CA VAL A 197 -11.23 14.56 -7.09
C VAL A 197 -12.06 15.81 -6.81
N ASP A 198 -11.41 16.87 -6.34
CA ASP A 198 -12.03 18.18 -6.25
C ASP A 198 -12.20 18.74 -7.69
N PRO A 199 -13.43 19.02 -8.13
CA PRO A 199 -13.68 19.43 -9.51
C PRO A 199 -13.18 20.84 -9.84
N LYS A 200 -12.82 21.63 -8.84
CA LYS A 200 -12.33 23.02 -9.02
C LYS A 200 -10.81 23.08 -9.05
N SER A 201 -10.15 22.43 -8.09
CA SER A 201 -8.69 22.44 -7.97
C SER A 201 -8.02 21.32 -8.76
N GLY A 202 -8.73 20.21 -9.02
CA GLY A 202 -8.16 18.99 -9.60
C GLY A 202 -7.41 18.13 -8.58
N GLU A 203 -7.41 18.51 -7.30
CA GLU A 203 -6.74 17.75 -6.24
C GLU A 203 -7.38 16.36 -6.04
N VAL A 204 -6.55 15.34 -5.95
CA VAL A 204 -6.98 13.99 -5.60
C VAL A 204 -7.13 13.89 -4.09
N LEU A 205 -8.35 13.74 -3.62
CA LEU A 205 -8.70 13.69 -2.20
C LEU A 205 -8.70 12.27 -1.64
N ALA A 206 -9.01 11.28 -2.46
CA ALA A 206 -8.87 9.86 -2.15
C ALA A 206 -8.51 9.06 -3.39
N LEU A 207 -7.68 8.03 -3.20
CA LEU A 207 -7.24 7.12 -4.25
C LEU A 207 -7.09 5.71 -3.66
N VAL A 208 -8.16 4.94 -3.73
CA VAL A 208 -8.34 3.66 -3.07
C VAL A 208 -8.23 2.50 -4.05
N SER A 209 -7.54 1.44 -3.63
CA SER A 209 -7.58 0.12 -4.26
C SER A 209 -7.91 -0.92 -3.19
N ALA A 210 -8.95 -1.72 -3.38
CA ALA A 210 -9.35 -2.77 -2.44
C ALA A 210 -9.49 -4.14 -3.16
N PRO A 211 -9.11 -5.25 -2.49
CA PRO A 211 -8.35 -5.27 -1.25
C PRO A 211 -6.94 -4.69 -1.41
N SER A 212 -6.35 -4.32 -0.29
CA SER A 212 -5.00 -3.79 -0.19
C SER A 212 -4.31 -4.38 1.05
N TYR A 213 -3.09 -3.98 1.32
CA TYR A 213 -2.27 -4.47 2.43
C TYR A 213 -1.89 -3.32 3.38
N ASP A 214 -1.53 -3.67 4.61
CA ASP A 214 -0.82 -2.76 5.49
C ASP A 214 0.68 -2.78 5.14
N SER A 215 1.23 -1.60 4.80
CA SER A 215 2.64 -1.47 4.40
C SER A 215 3.62 -1.87 5.49
N ASN A 216 3.21 -1.84 6.76
CA ASN A 216 4.03 -2.30 7.87
C ASN A 216 4.44 -3.78 7.75
N MET A 217 3.69 -4.61 7.02
CA MET A 217 4.07 -6.00 6.79
C MET A 217 5.44 -6.17 6.09
N PHE A 218 5.94 -5.14 5.40
CA PHE A 218 7.23 -5.17 4.71
C PHE A 218 8.40 -4.68 5.57
N THR A 219 8.11 -3.97 6.66
CA THR A 219 9.11 -3.47 7.61
C THR A 219 9.11 -4.24 8.92
N THR A 220 8.05 -5.00 9.18
CA THR A 220 7.88 -5.88 10.33
C THR A 220 7.91 -7.36 9.90
N TYR A 221 6.86 -8.12 10.20
CA TYR A 221 6.75 -9.51 9.80
C TYR A 221 5.33 -9.83 9.32
N VAL A 222 5.21 -10.93 8.59
CA VAL A 222 3.91 -11.47 8.15
C VAL A 222 3.55 -12.64 9.04
N THR A 223 2.39 -12.59 9.71
CA THR A 223 1.90 -13.67 10.53
C THR A 223 1.49 -14.89 9.68
N LYS A 224 1.46 -16.06 10.30
CA LYS A 224 1.01 -17.30 9.64
C LYS A 224 -0.43 -17.16 9.13
N THR A 225 -1.30 -16.56 9.93
CA THR A 225 -2.70 -16.31 9.56
C THR A 225 -2.79 -15.38 8.36
N LEU A 226 -2.12 -14.22 8.39
CA LEU A 226 -2.13 -13.27 7.27
C LEU A 226 -1.57 -13.89 5.98
N LYS A 227 -0.52 -14.71 6.10
CA LYS A 227 0.04 -15.42 4.94
C LYS A 227 -0.98 -16.36 4.32
N ALA A 228 -1.68 -17.17 5.13
CA ALA A 228 -2.71 -18.07 4.66
C ALA A 228 -3.90 -17.34 4.02
N GLU A 229 -4.37 -16.23 4.61
CA GLU A 229 -5.43 -15.41 4.05
C GLU A 229 -5.05 -14.82 2.68
N ARG A 230 -3.83 -14.33 2.55
CA ARG A 230 -3.32 -13.79 1.28
C ARG A 230 -3.19 -14.86 0.19
N GLU A 231 -2.71 -16.05 0.55
CA GLU A 231 -2.65 -17.20 -0.36
C GLU A 231 -4.06 -17.64 -0.78
N ALA A 232 -5.01 -17.72 0.15
CA ALA A 232 -6.40 -18.07 -0.14
C ALA A 232 -7.09 -17.06 -1.05
N SER A 233 -6.76 -15.78 -0.94
CA SER A 233 -7.25 -14.72 -1.81
C SER A 233 -6.49 -14.58 -3.13
N ASN A 234 -5.51 -15.45 -3.39
CA ASN A 234 -4.60 -15.39 -4.52
C ASN A 234 -3.83 -14.06 -4.57
N ASN A 235 -3.42 -13.56 -3.42
CA ASN A 235 -2.71 -12.29 -3.25
C ASN A 235 -3.42 -11.10 -3.92
N ALA A 236 -4.75 -11.07 -3.84
CA ALA A 236 -5.57 -10.04 -4.48
C ALA A 236 -5.27 -8.62 -3.99
N ASP A 237 -4.67 -8.48 -2.80
CA ASP A 237 -4.16 -7.25 -2.20
C ASP A 237 -2.98 -6.63 -2.96
N GLN A 238 -2.27 -7.43 -3.77
CA GLN A 238 -1.15 -6.94 -4.58
C GLN A 238 -1.58 -6.23 -5.87
N ILE A 239 -2.84 -6.32 -6.25
CA ILE A 239 -3.33 -5.70 -7.48
C ILE A 239 -3.63 -4.23 -7.23
N ASN A 240 -2.91 -3.35 -7.94
CA ASN A 240 -3.26 -1.93 -7.96
C ASN A 240 -4.42 -1.69 -8.93
N ARG A 241 -5.64 -1.49 -8.37
CA ARG A 241 -6.86 -1.34 -9.17
C ARG A 241 -7.08 0.07 -9.68
N PHE A 242 -6.62 1.10 -9.00
CA PHE A 242 -6.77 2.46 -9.50
C PHE A 242 -5.83 2.77 -10.69
N SER A 243 -4.83 1.91 -10.96
CA SER A 243 -3.99 2.00 -12.16
C SER A 243 -4.52 1.18 -13.34
N LYS A 244 -5.65 0.48 -13.16
CA LYS A 244 -6.26 -0.33 -14.24
C LYS A 244 -7.28 0.49 -15.02
N THR A 245 -7.45 0.11 -16.28
CA THR A 245 -8.52 0.66 -17.12
C THR A 245 -9.77 -0.20 -17.00
N TYR A 246 -10.92 0.44 -16.97
CA TYR A 246 -12.23 -0.19 -16.88
C TYR A 246 -13.11 0.30 -18.02
N ALA A 247 -14.03 -0.55 -18.49
CA ALA A 247 -15.05 -0.12 -19.44
C ALA A 247 -15.96 0.92 -18.76
N PRO A 248 -16.06 2.14 -19.31
CA PRO A 248 -16.80 3.23 -18.65
C PRO A 248 -18.31 2.99 -18.61
N GLY A 249 -18.83 2.14 -19.48
CA GLY A 249 -20.27 1.92 -19.61
C GLY A 249 -21.02 3.24 -19.84
N SER A 250 -22.19 3.36 -19.24
CA SER A 250 -23.06 4.55 -19.40
C SER A 250 -22.48 5.85 -18.83
N THR A 251 -21.43 5.82 -18.02
CA THR A 251 -20.76 7.06 -17.58
C THR A 251 -20.14 7.83 -18.76
N MET A 252 -19.79 7.13 -19.85
CA MET A 252 -19.27 7.72 -21.07
C MET A 252 -20.30 8.61 -21.78
N LYS A 253 -21.58 8.39 -21.56
CA LYS A 253 -22.66 9.16 -22.20
C LYS A 253 -22.60 10.66 -21.85
N LEU A 254 -22.21 11.01 -20.62
CA LEU A 254 -22.04 12.40 -20.21
C LEU A 254 -20.89 13.08 -20.99
N ILE A 255 -19.81 12.34 -21.25
CA ILE A 255 -18.70 12.83 -22.05
C ILE A 255 -19.13 12.97 -23.51
N THR A 256 -19.83 11.97 -24.06
CA THR A 256 -20.38 12.00 -25.43
C THR A 256 -21.34 13.18 -25.62
N ALA A 257 -22.25 13.40 -24.66
CA ALA A 257 -23.14 14.56 -24.66
C ALA A 257 -22.37 15.88 -24.66
N SER A 258 -21.35 16.00 -23.79
CA SER A 258 -20.52 17.22 -23.70
C SER A 258 -19.78 17.50 -25.00
N ILE A 259 -19.22 16.47 -25.66
CA ILE A 259 -18.59 16.59 -26.96
C ILE A 259 -19.61 17.05 -28.00
N GLY A 260 -20.77 16.41 -28.09
CA GLY A 260 -21.82 16.74 -29.03
C GLY A 260 -22.31 18.18 -28.90
N LEU A 261 -22.54 18.64 -27.66
CA LEU A 261 -22.92 20.03 -27.37
C LEU A 261 -21.82 21.02 -27.76
N ASN A 262 -20.56 20.70 -27.42
CA ASN A 262 -19.43 21.62 -27.71
C ASN A 262 -19.10 21.71 -29.19
N THR A 263 -19.31 20.67 -29.97
CA THR A 263 -19.10 20.65 -31.42
C THR A 263 -20.31 21.14 -32.21
N GLY A 264 -21.45 21.40 -31.56
CA GLY A 264 -22.71 21.80 -32.22
C GLY A 264 -23.37 20.68 -33.00
N THR A 265 -22.94 19.43 -32.84
CA THR A 265 -23.57 18.23 -33.46
C THR A 265 -24.78 17.74 -32.69
N LEU A 266 -24.94 18.21 -31.47
CA LEU A 266 -26.07 17.93 -30.58
C LEU A 266 -26.58 19.24 -29.97
N ASN A 267 -27.92 19.42 -29.95
CA ASN A 267 -28.55 20.51 -29.26
C ASN A 267 -29.41 19.95 -28.10
N ALA A 268 -29.32 20.57 -26.94
CA ALA A 268 -30.00 20.08 -25.73
C ALA A 268 -31.54 20.04 -25.88
N ASP A 269 -32.09 20.90 -26.70
CA ASP A 269 -33.55 21.06 -26.94
C ASP A 269 -34.08 20.17 -28.08
N ASP A 270 -33.18 19.56 -28.86
CA ASP A 270 -33.59 18.67 -29.93
C ASP A 270 -34.21 17.38 -29.35
N THR A 271 -35.23 16.90 -30.04
CA THR A 271 -35.95 15.68 -29.66
C THR A 271 -35.73 14.59 -30.70
N VAL A 272 -35.60 13.37 -30.22
CA VAL A 272 -35.46 12.16 -31.04
C VAL A 272 -36.59 11.22 -30.73
N THR A 273 -37.29 10.74 -31.78
CA THR A 273 -38.34 9.71 -31.63
C THR A 273 -37.70 8.33 -31.65
N ILE A 274 -37.90 7.57 -30.57
CA ILE A 274 -37.40 6.22 -30.43
C ILE A 274 -38.56 5.34 -30.02
N ASP A 275 -39.10 4.59 -30.98
CA ASP A 275 -40.38 3.87 -30.78
C ASP A 275 -40.20 2.47 -30.20
N ASP A 276 -39.01 1.84 -30.45
CA ASP A 276 -38.77 0.45 -30.07
C ASP A 276 -37.75 0.29 -28.94
N LEU A 277 -37.75 -0.87 -28.30
CA LEU A 277 -36.73 -1.27 -27.29
C LEU A 277 -35.37 -1.64 -27.93
N SER A 278 -35.34 -1.82 -29.22
CA SER A 278 -34.20 -2.29 -29.98
C SER A 278 -34.04 -1.48 -31.27
N TRP A 279 -32.81 -1.11 -31.59
CA TRP A 279 -32.49 -0.38 -32.80
C TRP A 279 -31.26 -0.97 -33.50
N GLN A 280 -31.28 -0.98 -34.81
CA GLN A 280 -30.19 -1.39 -35.64
C GLN A 280 -30.03 -0.37 -36.78
N LYS A 281 -28.80 0.00 -37.09
CA LYS A 281 -28.50 0.98 -38.14
C LYS A 281 -28.93 0.47 -39.50
N ASP A 282 -28.49 -0.74 -39.84
CA ASP A 282 -28.80 -1.43 -41.12
C ASP A 282 -28.36 -2.89 -41.04
N SER A 283 -28.62 -3.66 -42.10
CA SER A 283 -28.31 -5.08 -42.18
C SER A 283 -26.82 -5.42 -42.13
N SER A 284 -25.92 -4.44 -42.27
CA SER A 284 -24.47 -4.67 -42.16
C SER A 284 -24.04 -5.07 -40.75
N TRP A 285 -24.90 -4.76 -39.73
CA TRP A 285 -24.67 -5.15 -38.33
C TRP A 285 -25.05 -6.60 -38.03
N GLY A 286 -25.55 -7.35 -39.01
CA GLY A 286 -25.97 -8.74 -38.82
C GLY A 286 -27.07 -8.84 -37.75
N ASN A 287 -26.84 -9.62 -36.70
CA ASN A 287 -27.78 -9.77 -35.59
C ASN A 287 -27.54 -8.82 -34.41
N TYR A 288 -26.61 -7.89 -34.53
CA TYR A 288 -26.32 -6.94 -33.46
C TYR A 288 -27.34 -5.81 -33.44
N ASN A 289 -27.90 -5.57 -32.25
CA ASN A 289 -28.86 -4.49 -32.00
C ASN A 289 -28.44 -3.75 -30.73
N ILE A 290 -28.67 -2.44 -30.72
CA ILE A 290 -28.63 -1.64 -29.50
C ILE A 290 -29.96 -1.76 -28.81
N THR A 291 -29.96 -2.02 -27.51
CA THR A 291 -31.19 -2.19 -26.71
C THR A 291 -31.25 -1.15 -25.62
N ARG A 292 -32.48 -0.68 -25.33
CA ARG A 292 -32.84 0.20 -24.22
C ARG A 292 -33.15 -0.64 -22.99
N VAL A 293 -32.87 -0.11 -21.80
CA VAL A 293 -33.24 -0.74 -20.52
C VAL A 293 -34.70 -0.46 -20.19
N HIS A 294 -35.21 0.72 -20.57
CA HIS A 294 -36.56 1.17 -20.27
C HIS A 294 -37.26 1.61 -21.54
N ASN A 295 -38.54 1.23 -21.68
CA ASN A 295 -39.43 1.82 -22.68
C ASN A 295 -39.92 3.16 -22.14
N THR A 296 -39.38 4.24 -22.63
CA THR A 296 -39.77 5.59 -22.23
C THR A 296 -40.56 6.27 -23.35
N THR A 297 -41.41 7.22 -22.96
CA THR A 297 -42.17 8.04 -23.91
C THR A 297 -41.26 8.80 -24.87
N THR A 298 -41.67 8.86 -26.13
CA THR A 298 -41.07 9.64 -27.18
C THR A 298 -41.95 10.83 -27.56
N PRO A 299 -41.42 11.94 -28.06
CA PRO A 299 -39.99 12.20 -28.37
C PRO A 299 -39.14 12.44 -27.11
N MET A 300 -37.87 12.09 -27.18
CA MET A 300 -36.90 12.14 -26.08
C MET A 300 -35.89 13.27 -26.28
N THR A 301 -35.68 14.09 -25.24
CA THR A 301 -34.63 15.11 -25.19
C THR A 301 -33.32 14.54 -24.69
N LEU A 302 -32.20 15.24 -24.85
CA LEU A 302 -30.91 14.90 -24.27
C LEU A 302 -30.99 14.66 -22.75
N ARG A 303 -31.77 15.49 -22.04
CA ARG A 303 -31.95 15.38 -20.58
C ARG A 303 -32.64 14.07 -20.20
N GLU A 304 -33.64 13.69 -20.94
CA GLU A 304 -34.38 12.41 -20.72
C GLU A 304 -33.51 11.22 -21.08
N ALA A 305 -32.76 11.28 -22.19
CA ALA A 305 -31.84 10.26 -22.60
C ALA A 305 -30.75 10.01 -21.53
N ALA A 306 -30.20 11.08 -20.97
CA ALA A 306 -29.24 10.99 -19.86
C ALA A 306 -29.90 10.42 -18.59
N LYS A 307 -31.11 10.89 -18.23
CA LYS A 307 -31.86 10.42 -17.04
C LYS A 307 -32.14 8.94 -17.09
N TYR A 308 -32.56 8.43 -18.24
CA TYR A 308 -32.93 7.03 -18.42
C TYR A 308 -31.76 6.16 -18.93
N SER A 309 -30.58 6.76 -19.09
CA SER A 309 -29.39 6.10 -19.64
C SER A 309 -29.66 5.40 -20.96
N ASP A 310 -30.37 6.07 -21.87
CA ASP A 310 -30.81 5.48 -23.13
C ASP A 310 -29.66 5.14 -24.05
N ASN A 311 -29.58 3.90 -24.49
CA ASN A 311 -28.48 3.43 -25.35
C ASN A 311 -28.72 3.72 -26.84
N ILE A 312 -29.95 3.91 -27.24
CA ILE A 312 -30.30 4.17 -28.66
C ILE A 312 -30.08 5.64 -28.98
N TYR A 313 -30.34 6.54 -28.02
CA TYR A 313 -30.11 7.96 -28.18
C TYR A 313 -28.62 8.29 -28.31
N PHE A 314 -27.74 7.61 -27.53
CA PHE A 314 -26.29 7.83 -27.50
C PHE A 314 -25.52 6.85 -28.40
#